data_d6bc9874c481d4fa11f4c414ce057619
#
_entry.id   d6bc9874c481d4fa11f4c414ce057619
#
_cell.length_a   1.000
_cell.length_b   1.000
_cell.length_c   1.000
_cell.angle_alpha   90.00
_cell.angle_beta   90.00
_cell.angle_gamma   90.00
#
_symmetry.space_group_name_H-M   'P 1'
#
loop_
_entity.id
_entity.type
_entity.pdbx_description
1 polymer ?
#
loop_
_entity_poly.entity_id
_entity_poly.type
_entity_poly.pdbx_seq_one_letter_code
_entity_poly.pdbx_strand_id
1 'polypeptide(L)'
;MSRLFELEFYLDNIKLIGVLSILVGAGTWALDIFDLVYICPFCRAQRTVILILGIFMTLPGTSHFILRYLTSILAFYGLVVAGNQHFRGWLAIQQGKFSFGEQWYLNTWMLSFCAICIITAQVWIIFLSKKK
;
A
#
# COMPACT_ATOMS: atom_id res chain seq x y z
N MET A 1 -17.62 -16.88 3.39
CA MET A 1 -16.30 -16.70 4.01
C MET A 1 -15.20 -17.50 3.36
N SER A 2 -15.49 -18.72 2.88
CA SER A 2 -14.49 -19.53 2.22
C SER A 2 -13.83 -18.84 1.01
N ARG A 3 -14.61 -18.04 0.26
CA ARG A 3 -14.10 -17.31 -0.90
C ARG A 3 -13.05 -16.24 -0.55
N LEU A 4 -13.14 -15.68 0.65
CA LEU A 4 -12.18 -14.66 1.06
C LEU A 4 -10.77 -15.21 1.26
N PHE A 5 -10.65 -16.53 1.45
CA PHE A 5 -9.37 -17.19 1.57
C PHE A 5 -8.87 -17.81 0.28
N GLU A 6 -9.66 -17.68 -0.81
CA GLU A 6 -9.26 -18.19 -2.12
C GLU A 6 -8.56 -17.10 -2.92
N LEU A 7 -7.35 -17.38 -3.37
CA LEU A 7 -6.58 -16.45 -4.17
C LEU A 7 -7.29 -16.07 -5.46
N GLU A 8 -8.02 -17.02 -6.06
CA GLU A 8 -8.73 -16.78 -7.30
C GLU A 8 -9.77 -15.68 -7.18
N PHE A 9 -10.41 -15.56 -6.02
CA PHE A 9 -11.36 -14.48 -5.78
C PHE A 9 -10.71 -13.11 -5.97
N TYR A 10 -9.50 -12.93 -5.46
CA TYR A 10 -8.78 -11.66 -5.60
C TYR A 10 -8.30 -11.45 -7.02
N LEU A 11 -7.86 -12.50 -7.69
CA LEU A 11 -7.41 -12.40 -9.07
C LEU A 11 -8.55 -12.07 -10.02
N ASP A 12 -9.74 -12.62 -9.79
CA ASP A 12 -10.91 -12.32 -10.60
C ASP A 12 -11.39 -10.88 -10.41
N ASN A 13 -11.14 -10.31 -9.24
CA ASN A 13 -11.57 -8.95 -8.91
C ASN A 13 -10.41 -7.95 -8.91
N ILE A 14 -9.33 -8.25 -9.65
CA ILE A 14 -8.12 -7.41 -9.66
C ILE A 14 -8.43 -5.96 -10.03
N LYS A 15 -9.32 -5.74 -11.00
CA LYS A 15 -9.67 -4.38 -11.43
C LYS A 15 -10.44 -3.64 -10.34
N LEU A 16 -11.33 -4.33 -9.64
CA LEU A 16 -12.07 -3.72 -8.52
C LEU A 16 -11.12 -3.33 -7.39
N ILE A 17 -10.20 -4.23 -7.06
CA ILE A 17 -9.19 -3.95 -6.03
C ILE A 17 -8.31 -2.78 -6.45
N GLY A 18 -7.94 -2.72 -7.73
CA GLY A 18 -7.18 -1.60 -8.28
C GLY A 18 -7.90 -0.28 -8.15
N VAL A 19 -9.19 -0.26 -8.49
CA VAL A 19 -10.02 0.96 -8.35
C VAL A 19 -10.11 1.38 -6.88
N LEU A 20 -10.32 0.43 -5.97
CA LEU A 20 -10.35 0.74 -4.54
C LEU A 20 -9.01 1.31 -4.06
N SER A 21 -7.90 0.75 -4.54
CA SER A 21 -6.57 1.26 -4.21
C SER A 21 -6.36 2.69 -4.71
N ILE A 22 -6.84 2.98 -5.93
CA ILE A 22 -6.78 4.33 -6.50
C ILE A 22 -7.60 5.29 -5.65
N LEU A 23 -8.81 4.91 -5.25
CA LEU A 23 -9.66 5.75 -4.43
C LEU A 23 -9.03 6.04 -3.07
N VAL A 24 -8.43 5.03 -2.43
CA VAL A 24 -7.74 5.20 -1.16
C VAL A 24 -6.53 6.12 -1.32
N GLY A 25 -5.71 5.88 -2.35
CA GLY A 25 -4.53 6.69 -2.61
C GLY A 25 -4.87 8.14 -2.90
N ALA A 26 -5.85 8.35 -3.80
CA ALA A 26 -6.27 9.71 -4.15
C ALA A 26 -6.95 10.41 -2.98
N GLY A 27 -7.77 9.68 -2.23
CA GLY A 27 -8.44 10.24 -1.05
C GLY A 27 -7.45 10.68 0.02
N THR A 28 -6.45 9.86 0.31
CA THR A 28 -5.42 10.21 1.30
C THR A 28 -4.55 11.37 0.82
N TRP A 29 -4.28 11.46 -0.48
CA TRP A 29 -3.59 12.63 -1.05
C TRP A 29 -4.43 13.89 -0.92
N ALA A 30 -5.75 13.80 -1.14
CA ALA A 30 -6.64 14.93 -0.96
C ALA A 30 -6.62 15.43 0.49
N LEU A 31 -6.64 14.52 1.45
CA LEU A 31 -6.55 14.89 2.87
C LEU A 31 -5.24 15.62 3.18
N ASP A 32 -4.14 15.19 2.56
CA ASP A 32 -2.84 15.83 2.74
C ASP A 32 -2.82 17.23 2.13
N ILE A 33 -3.35 17.38 0.90
CA ILE A 33 -3.39 18.67 0.19
C ILE A 33 -4.24 19.68 0.96
N PHE A 34 -5.33 19.24 1.58
CA PHE A 34 -6.19 20.12 2.37
C PHE A 34 -5.71 20.30 3.82
N ASP A 35 -4.51 19.83 4.14
CA ASP A 35 -3.90 19.95 5.48
C ASP A 35 -4.74 19.32 6.59
N LEU A 36 -5.50 18.29 6.27
CA LEU A 36 -6.34 17.59 7.24
C LEU A 36 -5.57 16.49 7.99
N VAL A 37 -4.38 16.12 7.52
CA VAL A 37 -3.54 15.11 8.15
C VAL A 37 -2.11 15.64 8.28
N TYR A 38 -1.36 15.04 9.21
CA TYR A 38 0.03 15.40 9.43
C TYR A 38 0.88 15.13 8.18
N ILE A 39 1.74 16.09 7.85
CA ILE A 39 2.64 15.99 6.71
C ILE A 39 3.77 15.01 7.05
N CYS A 40 3.86 13.92 6.31
CA CYS A 40 4.82 12.85 6.55
C CYS A 40 5.43 12.43 5.21
N PRO A 41 6.75 12.59 5.02
CA PRO A 41 7.38 12.17 3.76
C PRO A 41 7.22 10.68 3.49
N PHE A 42 7.31 9.84 4.53
CA PHE A 42 7.13 8.40 4.39
C PHE A 42 5.71 8.06 3.91
N CYS A 43 4.72 8.74 4.50
CA CYS A 43 3.32 8.51 4.15
C CYS A 43 3.04 8.92 2.71
N ARG A 44 3.61 10.04 2.27
CA ARG A 44 3.46 10.51 0.89
C ARG A 44 4.02 9.53 -0.12
N ALA A 45 5.21 9.00 0.16
CA ALA A 45 5.84 8.00 -0.71
C ALA A 45 4.98 6.74 -0.79
N GLN A 46 4.49 6.27 0.36
CA GLN A 46 3.66 5.07 0.43
C GLN A 46 2.34 5.25 -0.33
N ARG A 47 1.67 6.39 -0.17
CA ARG A 47 0.43 6.69 -0.88
C ARG A 47 0.65 6.69 -2.39
N THR A 48 1.75 7.30 -2.82
CA THR A 48 2.07 7.36 -4.24
C THR A 48 2.29 5.96 -4.82
N VAL A 49 3.02 5.12 -4.09
CA VAL A 49 3.26 3.73 -4.53
C VAL A 49 1.94 2.97 -4.62
N ILE A 50 1.10 3.06 -3.59
CA ILE A 50 -0.19 2.37 -3.57
C ILE A 50 -1.07 2.84 -4.73
N LEU A 51 -1.10 4.14 -4.98
CA LEU A 51 -1.89 4.72 -6.08
C LEU A 51 -1.41 4.19 -7.44
N ILE A 52 -0.11 4.22 -7.69
CA ILE A 52 0.46 3.77 -8.97
C ILE A 52 0.23 2.27 -9.15
N LEU A 53 0.43 1.47 -8.11
CA LEU A 53 0.16 0.04 -8.18
C LEU A 53 -1.32 -0.24 -8.43
N GLY A 54 -2.22 0.57 -7.84
CA GLY A 54 -3.64 0.48 -8.12
C GLY A 54 -3.96 0.74 -9.58
N ILE A 55 -3.32 1.74 -10.17
CA ILE A 55 -3.47 2.04 -11.61
C ILE A 55 -2.99 0.84 -12.44
N PHE A 56 -1.84 0.25 -12.09
CA PHE A 56 -1.33 -0.91 -12.80
C PHE A 56 -2.31 -2.08 -12.74
N MET A 57 -2.99 -2.27 -11.60
CA MET A 57 -3.97 -3.35 -11.46
C MET A 57 -5.18 -3.17 -12.36
N THR A 58 -5.52 -1.93 -12.72
CA THR A 58 -6.65 -1.65 -13.60
C THR A 58 -6.30 -1.76 -15.08
N LEU A 59 -5.01 -1.79 -15.42
CA LEU A 59 -4.58 -1.88 -16.81
C LEU A 59 -4.80 -3.30 -17.36
N PRO A 60 -5.12 -3.42 -18.66
CA PRO A 60 -5.39 -4.73 -19.26
C PRO A 60 -4.14 -5.61 -19.42
N GLY A 61 -2.95 -5.03 -19.30
CA GLY A 61 -1.70 -5.77 -19.51
C GLY A 61 -0.95 -6.13 -18.24
N THR A 62 -1.66 -6.50 -17.16
CA THR A 62 -1.01 -6.80 -15.88
C THR A 62 -0.02 -7.95 -15.93
N SER A 63 -0.14 -8.83 -16.91
CA SER A 63 0.80 -9.95 -17.09
C SER A 63 2.00 -9.59 -17.97
N HIS A 64 2.06 -8.35 -18.49
CA HIS A 64 3.15 -7.92 -19.35
C HIS A 64 4.45 -7.81 -18.57
N PHE A 65 5.56 -8.24 -19.18
CA PHE A 65 6.87 -8.26 -18.52
C PHE A 65 7.30 -6.89 -18.00
N ILE A 66 7.14 -5.85 -18.83
CA ILE A 66 7.56 -4.49 -18.45
C ILE A 66 6.75 -3.99 -17.26
N LEU A 67 5.44 -4.23 -17.28
CA LEU A 67 4.57 -3.80 -16.18
C LEU A 67 4.94 -4.50 -14.88
N ARG A 68 5.23 -5.79 -14.94
CA ARG A 68 5.67 -6.55 -13.77
C ARG A 68 7.01 -6.05 -13.23
N TYR A 69 7.92 -5.70 -14.13
CA TYR A 69 9.22 -5.16 -13.73
C TYR A 69 9.06 -3.82 -13.02
N LEU A 70 8.26 -2.93 -13.58
CA LEU A 70 7.98 -1.63 -12.95
C LEU A 70 7.28 -1.80 -11.60
N THR A 71 6.36 -2.75 -11.50
CA THR A 71 5.70 -3.10 -10.25
C THR A 71 6.72 -3.52 -9.19
N SER A 72 7.70 -4.33 -9.57
CA SER A 72 8.76 -4.77 -8.65
C SER A 72 9.56 -3.60 -8.11
N ILE A 73 9.94 -2.66 -8.98
CA ILE A 73 10.71 -1.47 -8.58
C ILE A 73 9.92 -0.63 -7.60
N LEU A 74 8.67 -0.33 -7.94
CA LEU A 74 7.82 0.49 -7.08
C LEU A 74 7.53 -0.18 -5.75
N ALA A 75 7.26 -1.49 -5.77
CA ALA A 75 6.98 -2.24 -4.56
C ALA A 75 8.21 -2.29 -3.65
N PHE A 76 9.38 -2.52 -4.21
CA PHE A 76 10.61 -2.55 -3.43
C PHE A 76 10.85 -1.20 -2.76
N TYR A 77 10.71 -0.11 -3.52
CA TYR A 77 10.85 1.24 -2.97
C TYR A 77 9.83 1.50 -1.86
N GLY A 78 8.56 1.20 -2.11
CA GLY A 78 7.50 1.41 -1.12
C GLY A 78 7.71 0.60 0.14
N LEU A 79 8.15 -0.66 0.00
CA LEU A 79 8.41 -1.53 1.15
C LEU A 79 9.61 -1.06 1.95
N VAL A 80 10.66 -0.54 1.31
CA VAL A 80 11.81 0.03 2.01
C VAL A 80 11.39 1.25 2.83
N VAL A 81 10.61 2.15 2.22
CA VAL A 81 10.12 3.34 2.92
C VAL A 81 9.22 2.96 4.09
N ALA A 82 8.26 2.06 3.85
CA ALA A 82 7.33 1.61 4.90
C ALA A 82 8.07 0.85 6.00
N GLY A 83 9.05 0.04 5.64
CA GLY A 83 9.87 -0.68 6.59
C GLY A 83 10.69 0.25 7.47
N ASN A 84 11.26 1.29 6.90
CA ASN A 84 12.01 2.30 7.67
C ASN A 84 11.09 3.00 8.68
N GLN A 85 9.90 3.40 8.25
CA GLN A 85 8.94 4.05 9.13
C GLN A 85 8.51 3.11 10.25
N HIS A 86 8.23 1.86 9.92
CA HIS A 86 7.81 0.86 10.89
C HIS A 86 8.93 0.57 11.89
N PHE A 87 10.18 0.48 11.42
CA PHE A 87 11.34 0.26 12.26
C PHE A 87 11.54 1.40 13.27
N ARG A 88 11.32 2.63 12.84
CA ARG A 88 11.38 3.78 13.75
C ARG A 88 10.35 3.66 14.86
N GLY A 89 9.16 3.12 14.56
CA GLY A 89 8.15 2.84 15.57
C GLY A 89 8.66 1.82 16.60
N TRP A 90 9.32 0.76 16.16
CA TRP A 90 9.91 -0.24 17.04
C TRP A 90 11.00 0.36 17.92
N LEU A 91 11.84 1.25 17.36
CA LEU A 91 12.85 1.94 18.16
C LEU A 91 12.21 2.79 19.25
N ALA A 92 11.12 3.47 18.93
CA ALA A 92 10.38 4.26 19.92
C ALA A 92 9.82 3.39 21.05
N ILE A 93 9.34 2.18 20.70
CA ILE A 93 8.86 1.22 21.70
C ILE A 93 10.00 0.81 22.64
N GLN A 94 11.17 0.49 22.09
CA GLN A 94 12.33 0.08 22.88
C GLN A 94 12.83 1.20 23.79
N GLN A 95 12.71 2.45 23.34
CA GLN A 95 13.15 3.60 24.13
C GLN A 95 12.09 4.08 25.14
N GLY A 96 10.93 3.43 25.15
CA GLY A 96 9.83 3.81 26.03
C GLY A 96 9.14 5.11 25.65
N LYS A 97 9.37 5.61 24.44
CA LYS A 97 8.77 6.85 23.95
C LYS A 97 7.54 6.63 23.07
N PHE A 98 7.15 5.38 22.87
CA PHE A 98 6.02 5.04 22.00
C PHE A 98 4.70 5.38 22.70
N SER A 99 3.79 6.04 21.98
CA SER A 99 2.42 6.21 22.45
C SER A 99 1.50 6.19 21.23
N PHE A 100 0.30 5.62 21.39
CA PHE A 100 -0.70 5.62 20.34
C PHE A 100 -1.36 6.99 20.16
N GLY A 101 -1.19 7.89 21.14
CA GLY A 101 -1.85 9.17 21.10
C GLY A 101 -3.36 9.03 21.25
N GLU A 102 -4.09 10.10 20.92
CA GLU A 102 -5.54 10.08 20.99
C GLU A 102 -6.16 9.30 19.85
N GLN A 103 -5.46 9.19 18.71
CA GLN A 103 -5.97 8.55 17.50
C GLN A 103 -5.00 7.43 17.08
N TRP A 104 -5.29 6.23 17.56
CA TRP A 104 -4.44 5.07 17.27
C TRP A 104 -4.33 4.77 15.78
N TYR A 105 -5.38 5.07 15.00
CA TYR A 105 -5.39 4.81 13.57
C TYR A 105 -4.51 5.77 12.77
N LEU A 106 -4.07 6.87 13.36
CA LEU A 106 -3.12 7.80 12.74
C LEU A 106 -1.69 7.56 13.20
N ASN A 107 -1.47 6.56 14.04
CA ASN A 107 -0.13 6.21 14.52
C ASN A 107 0.73 5.73 13.35
N THR A 108 1.95 6.25 13.26
CA THR A 108 2.86 5.92 12.15
C THR A 108 3.25 4.45 12.14
N TRP A 109 3.33 3.81 13.30
CA TRP A 109 3.63 2.38 13.40
C TRP A 109 2.51 1.55 12.76
N MET A 110 1.26 1.86 13.07
CA MET A 110 0.10 1.17 12.49
C MET A 110 -0.03 1.45 11.00
N LEU A 111 0.15 2.73 10.60
CA LEU A 111 0.02 3.11 9.19
C LEU A 111 1.09 2.44 8.32
N SER A 112 2.33 2.36 8.81
CA SER A 112 3.40 1.71 8.07
C SER A 112 3.16 0.20 7.95
N PHE A 113 2.65 -0.43 8.99
CA PHE A 113 2.28 -1.85 8.94
C PHE A 113 1.21 -2.09 7.89
N CYS A 114 0.15 -1.27 7.89
CA CYS A 114 -0.91 -1.36 6.89
C CYS A 114 -0.37 -1.15 5.48
N ALA A 115 0.54 -0.18 5.29
CA ALA A 115 1.15 0.08 3.99
C ALA A 115 1.95 -1.14 3.50
N ILE A 116 2.72 -1.76 4.38
CA ILE A 116 3.48 -2.97 4.03
C ILE A 116 2.51 -4.07 3.57
N CYS A 117 1.44 -4.29 4.32
CA CYS A 117 0.45 -5.31 3.97
C CYS A 117 -0.23 -5.02 2.63
N ILE A 118 -0.63 -3.77 2.41
CA ILE A 118 -1.32 -3.37 1.18
C ILE A 118 -0.40 -3.52 -0.04
N ILE A 119 0.83 -3.02 0.05
CA ILE A 119 1.79 -3.09 -1.06
C ILE A 119 2.11 -4.55 -1.37
N THR A 120 2.34 -5.37 -0.36
CA THR A 120 2.62 -6.79 -0.54
C THR A 120 1.45 -7.50 -1.22
N ALA A 121 0.22 -7.22 -0.79
CA ALA A 121 -0.97 -7.81 -1.39
C ALA A 121 -1.12 -7.39 -2.85
N GLN A 122 -0.91 -6.11 -3.16
CA GLN A 122 -0.99 -5.61 -4.53
C GLN A 122 0.03 -6.30 -5.44
N VAL A 123 1.26 -6.44 -4.97
CA VAL A 123 2.34 -7.09 -5.74
C VAL A 123 2.00 -8.56 -5.98
N TRP A 124 1.54 -9.26 -4.95
CA TRP A 124 1.14 -10.66 -5.09
C TRP A 124 0.04 -10.84 -6.14
N ILE A 125 -0.98 -10.00 -6.09
CA ILE A 125 -2.09 -10.08 -7.03
C ILE A 125 -1.61 -9.81 -8.45
N ILE A 126 -0.76 -8.79 -8.64
CA ILE A 126 -0.24 -8.44 -9.97
C ILE A 126 0.63 -9.58 -10.53
N PHE A 127 1.54 -10.14 -9.71
CA PHE A 127 2.44 -11.19 -10.16
C PHE A 127 1.72 -12.50 -10.46
N LEU A 128 0.65 -12.78 -9.72
CA LEU A 128 -0.11 -14.01 -9.91
C LEU A 128 -1.22 -13.86 -10.94
N SER A 129 -1.47 -12.65 -11.43
CA SER A 129 -2.48 -12.44 -12.45
C SER A 129 -2.06 -13.13 -13.75
N LYS A 130 -3.00 -13.85 -14.37
CA LYS A 130 -2.78 -14.51 -15.64
C LYS A 130 -3.30 -13.64 -16.77
N LYS A 131 -2.66 -13.78 -17.92
CA LYS A 131 -3.11 -13.09 -19.11
C LYS A 131 -4.49 -13.61 -19.51
N LYS A 132 -5.43 -12.71 -19.56
CA LYS A 132 -6.79 -13.02 -20.05
C LYS A 132 -7.03 -12.34 -21.38
#